data_f24064a49f8455288d7aa0b4bfb5e63f
#
_entry.id   f24064a49f8455288d7aa0b4bfb5e63f
#
_cell.length_a   1.000
_cell.length_b   1.000
_cell.length_c   1.000
_cell.angle_alpha   90.00
_cell.angle_beta   90.00
_cell.angle_gamma   90.00
#
_symmetry.space_group_name_H-M   'P 1'
#
loop_
_entity.id
_entity.type
_entity.pdbx_description
1 polymer ?
#
loop_
_entity_poly.entity_id
_entity_poly.type
_entity_poly.pdbx_seq_one_letter_code
_entity_poly.pdbx_strand_id
1 'polypeptide(L)'
;AVIVFNGEIYNFRELRRELEQAGFTFRTNGDTEVILAAWQKWGPDCLKRLDGMFAFAIFDLSTRRLFLARDRFGVKPLFAAHLSDGSIAFASELKGRLAHPLLRRRVNPQAIEAYMAWGYVPDSHSILAGVEKLPAGHFWLLEQGRAPGRPQRWWDIDFSNRERGSEADLSAQLVHHLREGVRSRMVADVPLGAFLSGGVDSSGVVALMAEASASPVQTCSIGFDVAAYDETSYARQVAAKFGADHQERIVATDDFAAIDQLAAMFDEPFADASALPTWRVCQLARERVTVALSGDGADEAFAGYRRQVFHHHEERARSVLPARLRAPLFGALGRAWPKADWAPRPLRAKATLLALAESGEEGYVRGLSVTLPGARRALYTDAFAASLDGFRAEDELIAIMRAAPGRRGLDRAQYAALTFWMPGDILTKVDRTS
;
A
#
# COMPACT_ATOMS: atom_id res chain seq x y z
N ALA A 1 2.38 13.03 28.57
CA ALA A 1 1.92 12.97 27.17
C ALA A 1 0.64 12.15 27.08
N VAL A 2 -0.16 12.39 26.06
CA VAL A 2 -1.38 11.62 25.72
C VAL A 2 -1.20 11.10 24.31
N ILE A 3 -1.61 9.85 24.07
CA ILE A 3 -1.52 9.20 22.75
C ILE A 3 -2.89 8.73 22.27
N VAL A 4 -3.12 8.84 20.95
CA VAL A 4 -4.15 8.11 20.20
C VAL A 4 -3.40 7.25 19.18
N PHE A 5 -3.69 5.96 19.15
CA PHE A 5 -2.92 4.97 18.40
C PHE A 5 -3.85 4.01 17.66
N ASN A 6 -3.54 3.79 16.39
CA ASN A 6 -4.12 2.77 15.54
C ASN A 6 -2.97 1.95 14.97
N GLY A 7 -2.84 0.70 15.35
CA GLY A 7 -1.78 -0.18 14.86
C GLY A 7 -1.29 -1.21 15.85
N GLU A 8 -0.11 -1.73 15.57
CA GLU A 8 0.58 -2.76 16.34
C GLU A 8 2.09 -2.57 16.26
N ILE A 9 2.80 -2.61 17.40
CA ILE A 9 4.27 -2.58 17.46
C ILE A 9 4.78 -3.97 17.79
N TYR A 10 5.29 -4.67 16.80
CA TYR A 10 5.68 -6.08 16.91
C TYR A 10 6.86 -6.33 17.86
N ASN A 11 7.83 -5.40 17.90
CA ASN A 11 9.00 -5.49 18.75
C ASN A 11 8.83 -4.81 20.14
N PHE A 12 7.58 -4.57 20.58
CA PHE A 12 7.32 -3.82 21.82
C PHE A 12 7.92 -4.47 23.06
N ARG A 13 8.02 -5.82 23.12
CA ARG A 13 8.59 -6.55 24.27
C ARG A 13 10.08 -6.31 24.42
N GLU A 14 10.80 -6.18 23.30
CA GLU A 14 12.23 -5.89 23.27
C GLU A 14 12.49 -4.43 23.67
N LEU A 15 11.74 -3.50 23.09
CA LEU A 15 11.80 -2.09 23.44
C LEU A 15 11.45 -1.84 24.90
N ARG A 16 10.46 -2.55 25.44
CA ARG A 16 10.08 -2.47 26.84
C ARG A 16 11.26 -2.83 27.74
N ARG A 17 11.94 -3.97 27.51
CA ARG A 17 13.12 -4.37 28.30
C ARG A 17 14.22 -3.32 28.26
N GLU A 18 14.49 -2.73 27.08
CA GLU A 18 15.49 -1.65 26.95
C GLU A 18 15.07 -0.39 27.74
N LEU A 19 13.80 -0.06 27.72
CA LEU A 19 13.26 1.09 28.43
C LEU A 19 13.24 0.85 29.95
N GLU A 20 12.92 -0.36 30.43
CA GLU A 20 13.01 -0.76 31.83
C GLU A 20 14.45 -0.65 32.35
N GLN A 21 15.44 -1.10 31.57
CA GLN A 21 16.86 -0.92 31.90
C GLN A 21 17.28 0.56 31.96
N ALA A 22 16.57 1.42 31.26
CA ALA A 22 16.76 2.87 31.30
C ALA A 22 15.97 3.57 32.43
N GLY A 23 15.30 2.81 33.30
CA GLY A 23 14.59 3.32 34.47
C GLY A 23 13.10 3.65 34.24
N PHE A 24 12.52 3.31 33.09
CA PHE A 24 11.09 3.45 32.86
C PHE A 24 10.31 2.33 33.55
N THR A 25 9.12 2.66 34.04
CA THR A 25 8.19 1.71 34.64
C THR A 25 6.90 1.67 33.85
N PHE A 26 6.31 0.50 33.72
CA PHE A 26 5.10 0.27 32.93
C PHE A 26 3.95 -0.23 33.83
N ARG A 27 2.74 0.19 33.51
CA ARG A 27 1.51 -0.21 34.22
C ARG A 27 0.72 -1.26 33.46
N THR A 28 0.88 -1.29 32.13
CA THR A 28 0.19 -2.21 31.21
C THR A 28 1.20 -3.15 30.55
N ASN A 29 0.72 -4.18 29.86
CA ASN A 29 1.54 -5.09 29.08
C ASN A 29 1.48 -4.79 27.56
N GLY A 30 0.75 -3.75 27.14
CA GLY A 30 0.56 -3.39 25.74
C GLY A 30 1.71 -2.56 25.17
N ASP A 31 1.67 -2.40 23.89
CA ASP A 31 2.63 -1.64 23.07
C ASP A 31 2.45 -0.12 23.17
N THR A 32 1.23 0.34 23.38
CA THR A 32 0.88 1.78 23.44
C THR A 32 1.70 2.53 24.48
N GLU A 33 1.88 1.95 25.68
CA GLU A 33 2.69 2.55 26.73
C GLU A 33 4.18 2.57 26.38
N VAL A 34 4.64 1.56 25.62
CA VAL A 34 6.01 1.50 25.11
C VAL A 34 6.27 2.63 24.11
N ILE A 35 5.30 2.98 23.24
CA ILE A 35 5.43 4.14 22.32
C ILE A 35 5.62 5.44 23.11
N LEU A 36 4.83 5.65 24.19
CA LEU A 36 4.96 6.85 25.03
C LEU A 36 6.31 6.93 25.73
N ALA A 37 6.81 5.83 26.27
CA ALA A 37 8.11 5.78 26.91
C ALA A 37 9.26 6.00 25.88
N ALA A 38 9.12 5.41 24.69
CA ALA A 38 10.06 5.61 23.58
C ALA A 38 10.08 7.08 23.13
N TRP A 39 8.92 7.73 23.02
CA TRP A 39 8.84 9.16 22.76
C TRP A 39 9.54 10.01 23.82
N GLN A 40 9.31 9.70 25.10
CA GLN A 40 9.95 10.42 26.20
C GLN A 40 11.48 10.29 26.19
N LYS A 41 11.99 9.12 25.81
CA LYS A 41 13.44 8.84 25.80
C LYS A 41 14.14 9.39 24.56
N TRP A 42 13.54 9.20 23.38
CA TRP A 42 14.22 9.45 22.10
C TRP A 42 13.56 10.54 21.24
N GLY A 43 12.43 11.10 21.65
CA GLY A 43 11.68 12.04 20.83
C GLY A 43 11.29 11.43 19.47
N PRO A 44 11.38 12.20 18.36
CA PRO A 44 11.05 11.69 17.02
C PRO A 44 11.90 10.50 16.56
N ASP A 45 13.12 10.33 17.08
CA ASP A 45 13.99 9.21 16.73
C ASP A 45 13.45 7.85 17.25
N CYS A 46 12.43 7.84 18.11
CA CYS A 46 11.73 6.62 18.49
C CYS A 46 11.21 5.85 17.27
N LEU A 47 10.79 6.55 16.19
CA LEU A 47 10.25 5.94 14.97
C LEU A 47 11.23 4.95 14.33
N LYS A 48 12.53 5.22 14.38
CA LYS A 48 13.57 4.36 13.81
C LYS A 48 13.70 3.02 14.54
N ARG A 49 13.19 2.95 15.78
CA ARG A 49 13.25 1.78 16.65
C ARG A 49 11.97 0.95 16.65
N LEU A 50 10.85 1.56 16.25
CA LEU A 50 9.57 0.87 16.16
C LEU A 50 9.56 -0.05 14.94
N ASP A 51 9.23 -1.32 15.14
CA ASP A 51 8.86 -2.25 14.08
C ASP A 51 7.37 -2.59 14.23
N GLY A 52 6.58 -2.13 13.25
CA GLY A 52 5.13 -2.26 13.34
C GLY A 52 4.39 -1.59 12.19
N MET A 53 3.09 -1.74 12.22
CA MET A 53 2.13 -0.97 11.42
C MET A 53 1.45 0.04 12.33
N PHE A 54 1.50 1.32 12.00
CA PHE A 54 0.98 2.33 12.90
C PHE A 54 0.62 3.65 12.26
N ALA A 55 -0.42 4.25 12.82
CA ALA A 55 -0.68 5.69 12.76
C ALA A 55 -0.98 6.16 14.18
N PHE A 56 -0.26 7.17 14.67
CA PHE A 56 -0.50 7.68 16.01
C PHE A 56 -0.33 9.19 16.10
N ALA A 57 -0.95 9.74 17.14
CA ALA A 57 -0.79 11.13 17.55
C ALA A 57 -0.39 11.17 19.03
N ILE A 58 0.71 11.85 19.34
CA ILE A 58 1.13 12.13 20.72
C ILE A 58 1.02 13.63 20.97
N PHE A 59 0.23 14.01 21.97
CA PHE A 59 0.24 15.38 22.50
C PHE A 59 1.09 15.44 23.76
N ASP A 60 2.21 16.13 23.64
CA ASP A 60 3.09 16.39 24.77
C ASP A 60 2.61 17.62 25.57
N LEU A 61 2.10 17.36 26.76
CA LEU A 61 1.54 18.38 27.64
C LEU A 61 2.58 19.39 28.14
N SER A 62 3.84 18.95 28.27
CA SER A 62 4.92 19.79 28.81
C SER A 62 5.45 20.79 27.78
N THR A 63 5.59 20.35 26.54
CA THR A 63 6.12 21.17 25.44
C THR A 63 5.02 21.76 24.54
N ARG A 64 3.75 21.37 24.74
CA ARG A 64 2.61 21.79 23.92
C ARG A 64 2.80 21.46 22.44
N ARG A 65 3.40 20.30 22.16
CA ARG A 65 3.66 19.78 20.82
C ARG A 65 2.71 18.63 20.50
N LEU A 66 2.23 18.61 19.28
CA LEU A 66 1.50 17.48 18.68
C LEU A 66 2.43 16.79 17.70
N PHE A 67 2.66 15.51 17.92
CA PHE A 67 3.48 14.63 17.07
C PHE A 67 2.59 13.61 16.40
N LEU A 68 2.44 13.71 15.09
CA LEU A 68 1.72 12.76 14.25
C LEU A 68 2.75 11.89 13.53
N ALA A 69 2.56 10.58 13.50
CA ALA A 69 3.48 9.66 12.81
C ALA A 69 2.74 8.54 12.10
N ARG A 70 3.27 8.11 10.96
CA ARG A 70 2.76 7.00 10.16
C ARG A 70 3.88 6.01 9.85
N ASP A 71 3.56 4.73 9.81
CA ASP A 71 4.53 3.65 9.60
C ASP A 71 5.21 3.71 8.23
N ARG A 72 6.24 2.85 8.05
CA ARG A 72 7.13 2.84 6.86
C ARG A 72 6.39 2.77 5.54
N PHE A 73 5.38 1.91 5.44
CA PHE A 73 4.63 1.67 4.22
C PHE A 73 3.23 2.28 4.21
N GLY A 74 2.83 2.95 5.32
CA GLY A 74 1.51 3.54 5.44
C GLY A 74 0.40 2.49 5.56
N VAL A 75 0.69 1.36 6.23
CA VAL A 75 -0.31 0.30 6.48
C VAL A 75 -1.52 0.87 7.20
N LYS A 76 -1.29 1.74 8.19
CA LYS A 76 -2.37 2.45 8.88
C LYS A 76 -2.53 3.86 8.32
N PRO A 77 -3.76 4.26 7.96
CA PRO A 77 -4.03 5.58 7.40
C PRO A 77 -4.01 6.69 8.47
N LEU A 78 -3.62 7.90 8.06
CA LEU A 78 -3.71 9.09 8.88
C LEU A 78 -4.01 10.33 8.03
N PHE A 79 -5.21 10.87 8.22
CA PHE A 79 -5.65 12.12 7.61
C PHE A 79 -5.44 13.29 8.58
N ALA A 80 -5.08 14.46 8.07
CA ALA A 80 -4.97 15.70 8.82
C ALA A 80 -5.63 16.86 8.06
N ALA A 81 -6.24 17.83 8.78
CA ALA A 81 -6.75 19.06 8.18
C ALA A 81 -6.52 20.26 9.11
N HIS A 82 -6.18 21.39 8.51
CA HIS A 82 -6.18 22.67 9.16
C HIS A 82 -7.59 23.25 9.13
N LEU A 83 -8.12 23.58 10.30
CA LEU A 83 -9.44 24.15 10.43
C LEU A 83 -9.39 25.68 10.42
N SER A 84 -10.53 26.32 10.15
CA SER A 84 -10.61 27.79 10.01
C SER A 84 -10.33 28.57 11.30
N ASP A 85 -10.39 27.93 12.46
CA ASP A 85 -10.04 28.48 13.77
C ASP A 85 -8.56 28.30 14.15
N GLY A 86 -7.74 27.74 13.24
CA GLY A 86 -6.34 27.45 13.45
C GLY A 86 -6.07 26.12 14.17
N SER A 87 -7.10 25.38 14.56
CA SER A 87 -6.93 24.03 15.11
C SER A 87 -6.62 23.00 14.02
N ILE A 88 -6.09 21.86 14.45
CA ILE A 88 -5.78 20.71 13.58
C ILE A 88 -6.66 19.55 14.02
N ALA A 89 -7.41 19.03 13.07
CA ALA A 89 -8.12 17.79 13.26
C ALA A 89 -7.37 16.65 12.54
N PHE A 90 -7.32 15.47 13.14
CA PHE A 90 -6.72 14.27 12.53
C PHE A 90 -7.57 13.03 12.83
N ALA A 91 -7.50 12.02 11.96
CA ALA A 91 -8.19 10.74 12.15
C ALA A 91 -7.61 9.67 11.22
N SER A 92 -7.83 8.40 11.52
CA SER A 92 -7.55 7.29 10.60
C SER A 92 -8.57 7.21 9.47
N GLU A 93 -9.79 7.72 9.68
CA GLU A 93 -10.86 7.71 8.68
C GLU A 93 -11.35 9.12 8.36
N LEU A 94 -11.54 9.39 7.07
CA LEU A 94 -12.08 10.68 6.62
C LEU A 94 -13.53 10.88 7.09
N LYS A 95 -14.33 9.81 7.18
CA LYS A 95 -15.73 9.83 7.68
C LYS A 95 -15.82 10.39 9.09
N GLY A 96 -14.93 10.00 10.00
CA GLY A 96 -14.86 10.52 11.37
C GLY A 96 -14.60 12.02 11.40
N ARG A 97 -13.88 12.56 10.42
CA ARG A 97 -13.60 13.99 10.28
C ARG A 97 -14.74 14.79 9.66
N LEU A 98 -15.52 14.17 8.76
CA LEU A 98 -16.70 14.81 8.16
C LEU A 98 -17.74 15.24 9.19
N ALA A 99 -17.69 14.67 10.39
CA ALA A 99 -18.53 15.10 11.53
C ALA A 99 -18.09 16.44 12.12
N HIS A 100 -16.85 16.94 11.84
CA HIS A 100 -16.37 18.19 12.42
C HIS A 100 -16.99 19.42 11.72
N PRO A 101 -17.67 20.33 12.45
CA PRO A 101 -18.46 21.42 11.84
C PRO A 101 -17.63 22.44 11.06
N LEU A 102 -16.35 22.59 11.37
CA LEU A 102 -15.44 23.54 10.70
C LEU A 102 -14.78 22.96 9.45
N LEU A 103 -14.95 21.66 9.17
CA LEU A 103 -14.41 21.04 7.95
C LEU A 103 -15.30 21.36 6.75
N ARG A 104 -14.76 22.08 5.78
CA ARG A 104 -15.47 22.39 4.54
C ARG A 104 -15.48 21.16 3.62
N ARG A 105 -16.66 20.71 3.23
CA ARG A 105 -16.86 19.59 2.31
C ARG A 105 -16.77 20.06 0.84
N ARG A 106 -15.58 20.39 0.39
CA ARG A 106 -15.32 20.77 -1.00
C ARG A 106 -14.46 19.69 -1.65
N VAL A 107 -14.92 19.17 -2.78
CA VAL A 107 -14.18 18.15 -3.54
C VAL A 107 -12.90 18.75 -4.14
N ASN A 108 -11.82 17.97 -4.15
CA ASN A 108 -10.55 18.31 -4.74
C ASN A 108 -10.52 17.83 -6.21
N PRO A 109 -10.48 18.72 -7.22
CA PRO A 109 -10.45 18.34 -8.62
C PRO A 109 -9.24 17.47 -9.01
N GLN A 110 -8.07 17.73 -8.40
CA GLN A 110 -6.86 16.96 -8.67
C GLN A 110 -6.99 15.51 -8.15
N ALA A 111 -7.68 15.31 -7.04
CA ALA A 111 -7.98 13.96 -6.54
C ALA A 111 -8.94 13.20 -7.46
N ILE A 112 -9.89 13.89 -8.10
CA ILE A 112 -10.76 13.27 -9.14
C ILE A 112 -9.91 12.85 -10.34
N GLU A 113 -9.02 13.72 -10.84
CA GLU A 113 -8.12 13.39 -11.95
C GLU A 113 -7.25 12.18 -11.61
N ALA A 114 -6.69 12.13 -10.38
CA ALA A 114 -5.90 11.00 -9.91
C ALA A 114 -6.74 9.72 -9.80
N TYR A 115 -7.95 9.79 -9.24
CA TYR A 115 -8.87 8.65 -9.18
C TYR A 115 -9.20 8.11 -10.58
N MET A 116 -9.52 8.98 -11.53
CA MET A 116 -9.82 8.56 -12.90
C MET A 116 -8.61 7.93 -13.60
N ALA A 117 -7.39 8.32 -13.21
CA ALA A 117 -6.16 7.75 -13.74
C ALA A 117 -5.84 6.38 -13.13
N TRP A 118 -5.98 6.23 -11.81
CA TRP A 118 -5.44 5.12 -11.05
C TRP A 118 -6.48 4.15 -10.49
N GLY A 119 -7.75 4.57 -10.38
CA GLY A 119 -8.81 3.82 -9.71
C GLY A 119 -8.88 4.06 -8.19
N TYR A 120 -7.98 4.88 -7.66
CA TYR A 120 -7.97 5.29 -6.25
C TYR A 120 -7.38 6.70 -6.09
N VAL A 121 -7.55 7.30 -4.91
CA VAL A 121 -6.93 8.60 -4.58
C VAL A 121 -5.59 8.34 -3.88
N PRO A 122 -4.44 8.68 -4.49
CA PRO A 122 -3.12 8.42 -3.91
C PRO A 122 -2.87 9.24 -2.63
N ASP A 123 -1.85 8.84 -1.86
CA ASP A 123 -1.52 9.47 -0.57
C ASP A 123 -1.15 10.95 -0.66
N SER A 124 -0.72 11.43 -1.81
CA SER A 124 -0.44 12.84 -2.09
C SER A 124 -1.67 13.74 -2.14
N HIS A 125 -2.85 13.15 -2.28
CA HIS A 125 -4.13 13.86 -2.39
C HIS A 125 -5.16 13.30 -1.41
N SER A 126 -6.16 14.13 -1.10
CA SER A 126 -7.42 13.67 -0.54
C SER A 126 -8.58 14.13 -1.41
N ILE A 127 -9.65 13.35 -1.43
CA ILE A 127 -10.89 13.71 -2.17
C ILE A 127 -11.49 15.02 -1.66
N LEU A 128 -11.19 15.42 -0.42
CA LEU A 128 -11.61 16.69 0.14
C LEU A 128 -10.47 17.72 0.10
N ALA A 129 -10.75 18.88 -0.47
CA ALA A 129 -9.84 20.03 -0.44
C ALA A 129 -9.60 20.50 1.00
N GLY A 130 -8.33 20.73 1.35
CA GLY A 130 -7.92 21.13 2.70
C GLY A 130 -7.76 19.97 3.69
N VAL A 131 -7.87 18.74 3.22
CA VAL A 131 -7.46 17.52 3.94
C VAL A 131 -6.19 16.99 3.30
N GLU A 132 -5.23 16.58 4.11
CA GLU A 132 -3.98 15.96 3.70
C GLU A 132 -3.88 14.55 4.31
N LYS A 133 -3.28 13.62 3.59
CA LYS A 133 -2.85 12.33 4.15
C LYS A 133 -1.40 12.50 4.61
N LEU A 134 -1.07 12.05 5.82
CA LEU A 134 0.33 11.96 6.23
C LEU A 134 1.01 10.86 5.40
N PRO A 135 2.04 11.15 4.59
CA PRO A 135 2.63 10.14 3.74
C PRO A 135 3.28 9.00 4.55
N ALA A 136 3.38 7.82 3.94
CA ALA A 136 4.09 6.68 4.50
C ALA A 136 5.55 7.05 4.86
N GLY A 137 6.06 6.55 6.00
CA GLY A 137 7.41 6.85 6.47
C GLY A 137 7.64 8.31 6.87
N HIS A 138 6.58 9.07 7.18
CA HIS A 138 6.67 10.47 7.61
C HIS A 138 6.11 10.68 9.01
N PHE A 139 6.55 11.78 9.62
CA PHE A 139 5.96 12.34 10.82
C PHE A 139 5.73 13.85 10.64
N TRP A 140 4.85 14.38 11.46
CA TRP A 140 4.57 15.81 11.52
C TRP A 140 4.65 16.30 12.97
N LEU A 141 5.60 17.19 13.24
CA LEU A 141 5.75 17.83 14.55
C LEU A 141 5.18 19.25 14.48
N LEU A 142 4.14 19.47 15.25
CA LEU A 142 3.38 20.71 15.28
C LEU A 142 3.53 21.37 16.66
N GLU A 143 3.82 22.66 16.70
CA GLU A 143 3.99 23.42 17.93
C GLU A 143 2.86 24.45 18.06
N GLN A 144 2.29 24.56 19.25
CA GLN A 144 1.23 25.53 19.50
C GLN A 144 1.73 26.96 19.25
N GLY A 145 0.98 27.76 18.48
CA GLY A 145 1.32 29.15 18.17
C GLY A 145 2.36 29.32 17.05
N ARG A 146 2.81 28.24 16.42
CA ARG A 146 3.67 28.30 15.22
C ARG A 146 2.93 27.87 13.97
N ALA A 147 3.32 28.44 12.83
CA ALA A 147 2.84 27.95 11.55
C ALA A 147 3.26 26.47 11.37
N PRO A 148 2.37 25.59 10.91
CA PRO A 148 2.70 24.20 10.69
C PRO A 148 3.77 24.08 9.61
N GLY A 149 4.87 23.39 9.95
CA GLY A 149 5.88 22.97 8.97
C GLY A 149 5.32 21.88 8.06
N ARG A 150 6.14 21.42 7.11
CA ARG A 150 5.80 20.25 6.28
C ARG A 150 6.09 18.95 7.04
N PRO A 151 5.37 17.84 6.72
CA PRO A 151 5.76 16.51 7.18
C PRO A 151 7.21 16.21 6.85
N GLN A 152 7.90 15.52 7.76
CA GLN A 152 9.30 15.15 7.63
C GLN A 152 9.41 13.65 7.40
N ARG A 153 10.23 13.24 6.42
CA ARG A 153 10.50 11.83 6.14
C ARG A 153 11.48 11.29 7.18
N TRP A 154 11.13 10.21 7.84
CA TRP A 154 11.99 9.49 8.78
C TRP A 154 12.51 8.17 8.23
N TRP A 155 11.87 7.67 7.17
CA TRP A 155 12.24 6.42 6.51
C TRP A 155 11.94 6.47 5.01
N ASP A 156 12.79 5.80 4.22
CA ASP A 156 12.59 5.57 2.78
C ASP A 156 13.22 4.25 2.37
N ILE A 157 12.81 3.73 1.23
CA ILE A 157 13.39 2.53 0.62
C ILE A 157 14.65 2.92 -0.14
N ASP A 158 15.74 2.19 0.05
CA ASP A 158 16.99 2.40 -0.68
C ASP A 158 17.36 1.18 -1.54
N PHE A 159 17.22 1.31 -2.85
CA PHE A 159 17.65 0.32 -3.84
C PHE A 159 19.11 0.54 -4.33
N SER A 160 19.82 1.55 -3.83
CA SER A 160 21.21 1.80 -4.20
C SER A 160 22.17 0.77 -3.58
N ASN A 161 21.79 0.27 -2.41
CA ASN A 161 22.54 -0.74 -1.67
C ASN A 161 22.05 -2.15 -2.06
N ARG A 162 22.99 -3.02 -2.43
CA ARG A 162 22.65 -4.38 -2.86
C ARG A 162 23.49 -5.38 -2.10
N GLU A 163 22.81 -6.36 -1.52
CA GLU A 163 23.47 -7.51 -0.95
C GLU A 163 24.20 -8.32 -2.04
N ARG A 164 25.34 -8.89 -1.66
CA ARG A 164 26.16 -9.74 -2.53
C ARG A 164 26.27 -11.12 -1.90
N GLY A 165 26.20 -12.13 -2.72
CA GLY A 165 26.29 -13.52 -2.27
C GLY A 165 25.92 -14.49 -3.38
N SER A 166 26.00 -15.77 -3.12
CA SER A 166 25.43 -16.77 -4.00
C SER A 166 23.90 -16.75 -3.93
N GLU A 167 23.24 -17.27 -4.93
CA GLU A 167 21.76 -17.41 -4.94
C GLU A 167 21.27 -18.18 -3.70
N ALA A 168 22.00 -19.22 -3.30
CA ALA A 168 21.68 -20.03 -2.13
C ALA A 168 21.76 -19.21 -0.83
N ASP A 169 22.83 -18.40 -0.65
CA ASP A 169 23.00 -17.56 0.54
C ASP A 169 21.92 -16.48 0.62
N LEU A 170 21.65 -15.81 -0.51
CA LEU A 170 20.63 -14.76 -0.57
C LEU A 170 19.23 -15.33 -0.32
N SER A 171 18.94 -16.52 -0.86
CA SER A 171 17.66 -17.22 -0.61
C SER A 171 17.52 -17.60 0.87
N ALA A 172 18.57 -18.10 1.49
CA ALA A 172 18.57 -18.45 2.90
C ALA A 172 18.33 -17.20 3.79
N GLN A 173 18.97 -16.08 3.49
CA GLN A 173 18.75 -14.80 4.16
C GLN A 173 17.33 -14.30 3.99
N LEU A 174 16.79 -14.36 2.78
CA LEU A 174 15.40 -13.99 2.49
C LEU A 174 14.41 -14.81 3.33
N VAL A 175 14.56 -16.14 3.32
CA VAL A 175 13.70 -17.04 4.12
C VAL A 175 13.84 -16.75 5.62
N HIS A 176 15.06 -16.44 6.09
CA HIS A 176 15.28 -16.05 7.48
C HIS A 176 14.50 -14.77 7.83
N HIS A 177 14.60 -13.71 7.03
CA HIS A 177 13.86 -12.46 7.26
C HIS A 177 12.35 -12.63 7.19
N LEU A 178 11.85 -13.43 6.24
CA LEU A 178 10.42 -13.75 6.15
C LEU A 178 9.95 -14.51 7.39
N ARG A 179 10.73 -15.49 7.87
CA ARG A 179 10.42 -16.26 9.09
C ARG A 179 10.32 -15.36 10.32
N GLU A 180 11.30 -14.48 10.52
CA GLU A 180 11.27 -13.53 11.63
C GLU A 180 10.11 -12.54 11.49
N GLY A 181 9.83 -12.07 10.27
CA GLY A 181 8.68 -11.23 9.96
C GLY A 181 7.34 -11.88 10.29
N VAL A 182 7.13 -13.13 9.90
CA VAL A 182 5.92 -13.89 10.24
C VAL A 182 5.84 -14.13 11.74
N ARG A 183 6.93 -14.60 12.35
CA ARG A 183 6.98 -14.92 13.79
C ARG A 183 6.66 -13.72 14.67
N SER A 184 7.19 -12.53 14.35
CA SER A 184 6.91 -11.32 15.09
C SER A 184 5.43 -10.92 15.06
N ARG A 185 4.73 -11.20 13.96
CA ARG A 185 3.31 -10.91 13.76
C ARG A 185 2.36 -11.97 14.31
N MET A 186 2.91 -13.11 14.77
CA MET A 186 2.13 -14.15 15.45
C MET A 186 1.94 -13.88 16.96
N VAL A 187 2.50 -12.81 17.48
CA VAL A 187 2.25 -12.35 18.85
C VAL A 187 0.89 -11.67 18.89
N ALA A 188 -0.12 -12.36 19.37
CA ALA A 188 -1.49 -11.84 19.50
C ALA A 188 -2.16 -12.38 20.76
N ASP A 189 -3.03 -11.56 21.37
CA ASP A 189 -3.88 -11.95 22.50
C ASP A 189 -5.25 -12.49 22.05
N VAL A 190 -5.43 -12.64 20.75
CA VAL A 190 -6.68 -13.07 20.09
C VAL A 190 -6.40 -14.20 19.08
N PRO A 191 -7.42 -14.98 18.68
CA PRO A 191 -7.26 -15.99 17.65
C PRO A 191 -6.69 -15.42 16.36
N LEU A 192 -5.64 -16.06 15.84
CA LEU A 192 -4.90 -15.64 14.67
C LEU A 192 -4.94 -16.71 13.57
N GLY A 193 -5.08 -16.27 12.32
CA GLY A 193 -5.08 -17.15 11.15
C GLY A 193 -4.37 -16.52 9.95
N ALA A 194 -4.63 -17.06 8.76
CA ALA A 194 -4.10 -16.54 7.51
C ALA A 194 -5.09 -16.68 6.35
N PHE A 195 -4.99 -15.76 5.39
CA PHE A 195 -5.61 -15.94 4.08
C PHE A 195 -4.75 -16.86 3.23
N LEU A 196 -5.39 -17.80 2.52
CA LEU A 196 -4.70 -18.79 1.69
C LEU A 196 -5.34 -18.89 0.32
N SER A 197 -4.73 -18.30 -0.70
CA SER A 197 -5.16 -18.42 -2.10
C SER A 197 -4.56 -19.63 -2.82
N GLY A 198 -3.48 -20.22 -2.26
CA GLY A 198 -2.68 -21.22 -2.96
C GLY A 198 -1.60 -20.62 -3.87
N GLY A 199 -1.53 -19.29 -4.00
CA GLY A 199 -0.41 -18.57 -4.61
C GLY A 199 0.86 -18.68 -3.78
N VAL A 200 2.01 -18.36 -4.38
CA VAL A 200 3.34 -18.52 -3.75
C VAL A 200 3.42 -17.74 -2.42
N ASP A 201 2.92 -16.51 -2.41
CA ASP A 201 3.07 -15.58 -1.28
C ASP A 201 2.26 -16.02 -0.06
N SER A 202 0.96 -16.25 -0.24
CA SER A 202 0.09 -16.76 0.84
C SER A 202 0.52 -18.14 1.33
N SER A 203 0.99 -19.02 0.42
CA SER A 203 1.53 -20.33 0.77
C SER A 203 2.81 -20.23 1.59
N GLY A 204 3.69 -19.28 1.25
CA GLY A 204 4.91 -18.99 2.01
C GLY A 204 4.61 -18.51 3.43
N VAL A 205 3.65 -17.61 3.60
CA VAL A 205 3.19 -17.14 4.91
C VAL A 205 2.65 -18.31 5.74
N VAL A 206 1.73 -19.12 5.19
CA VAL A 206 1.15 -20.29 5.90
C VAL A 206 2.21 -21.33 6.27
N ALA A 207 3.18 -21.59 5.38
CA ALA A 207 4.28 -22.51 5.66
C ALA A 207 5.11 -22.04 6.88
N LEU A 208 5.48 -20.77 6.92
CA LEU A 208 6.25 -20.17 8.01
C LEU A 208 5.44 -20.07 9.32
N MET A 209 4.13 -19.82 9.24
CA MET A 209 3.25 -19.88 10.41
C MET A 209 3.15 -21.29 10.97
N ALA A 210 3.00 -22.32 10.11
CA ALA A 210 2.94 -23.72 10.52
C ALA A 210 4.27 -24.18 11.16
N GLU A 211 5.40 -23.71 10.68
CA GLU A 211 6.73 -23.95 11.28
C GLU A 211 6.82 -23.33 12.70
N ALA A 212 6.22 -22.17 12.92
CA ALA A 212 6.28 -21.43 14.17
C ALA A 212 5.18 -21.81 15.19
N SER A 213 4.13 -22.51 14.77
CA SER A 213 2.95 -22.84 15.56
C SER A 213 2.99 -24.29 16.08
N ALA A 214 2.57 -24.48 17.35
CA ALA A 214 2.38 -25.82 17.91
C ALA A 214 1.00 -26.43 17.57
N SER A 215 0.08 -25.64 17.03
CA SER A 215 -1.29 -26.04 16.66
C SER A 215 -1.54 -25.80 15.18
N PRO A 216 -2.51 -26.48 14.55
CA PRO A 216 -2.90 -26.21 13.17
C PRO A 216 -3.22 -24.73 12.94
N VAL A 217 -2.62 -24.15 11.91
CA VAL A 217 -2.90 -22.75 11.52
C VAL A 217 -4.31 -22.66 10.96
N GLN A 218 -5.11 -21.74 11.47
CA GLN A 218 -6.42 -21.44 10.93
C GLN A 218 -6.24 -20.72 9.60
N THR A 219 -6.76 -21.30 8.52
CA THR A 219 -6.67 -20.68 7.20
C THR A 219 -8.02 -20.56 6.54
N CYS A 220 -8.21 -19.53 5.74
CA CYS A 220 -9.44 -19.36 4.95
C CYS A 220 -9.15 -18.89 3.53
N SER A 221 -10.02 -19.31 2.62
CA SER A 221 -10.04 -18.85 1.23
C SER A 221 -11.46 -18.62 0.73
N ILE A 222 -11.58 -17.82 -0.32
CA ILE A 222 -12.79 -17.75 -1.12
C ILE A 222 -12.51 -18.36 -2.49
N GLY A 223 -13.50 -19.07 -3.03
CA GLY A 223 -13.55 -19.48 -4.41
C GLY A 223 -14.64 -18.74 -5.16
N PHE A 224 -14.66 -18.92 -6.45
CA PHE A 224 -15.65 -18.32 -7.33
C PHE A 224 -16.43 -19.41 -8.09
N ASP A 225 -17.66 -19.09 -8.46
CA ASP A 225 -18.52 -19.94 -9.30
C ASP A 225 -18.02 -20.04 -10.76
N VAL A 226 -17.01 -19.24 -11.13
CA VAL A 226 -16.35 -19.29 -12.44
C VAL A 226 -14.99 -19.98 -12.28
N ALA A 227 -14.85 -21.16 -12.87
CA ALA A 227 -13.66 -22.01 -12.74
C ALA A 227 -12.32 -21.32 -13.12
N ALA A 228 -12.36 -20.31 -14.02
CA ALA A 228 -11.15 -19.58 -14.42
C ALA A 228 -10.59 -18.66 -13.31
N TYR A 229 -11.38 -18.37 -12.29
CA TYR A 229 -11.00 -17.53 -11.14
C TYR A 229 -10.95 -18.32 -9.82
N ASP A 230 -11.29 -19.62 -9.84
CA ASP A 230 -11.29 -20.47 -8.65
C ASP A 230 -9.92 -21.11 -8.40
N GLU A 231 -9.27 -20.68 -7.33
CA GLU A 231 -7.96 -21.17 -6.88
C GLU A 231 -8.06 -22.09 -5.65
N THR A 232 -9.27 -22.45 -5.19
CA THR A 232 -9.47 -23.24 -3.96
C THR A 232 -8.78 -24.60 -4.00
N SER A 233 -8.64 -25.21 -5.19
CA SER A 233 -7.93 -26.48 -5.35
C SER A 233 -6.45 -26.39 -4.94
N TYR A 234 -5.79 -25.26 -5.20
CA TYR A 234 -4.42 -25.02 -4.78
C TYR A 234 -4.35 -24.73 -3.29
N ALA A 235 -5.27 -23.92 -2.76
CA ALA A 235 -5.37 -23.62 -1.33
C ALA A 235 -5.51 -24.92 -0.50
N ARG A 236 -6.39 -25.84 -0.90
CA ARG A 236 -6.56 -27.15 -0.26
C ARG A 236 -5.28 -28.00 -0.25
N GLN A 237 -4.53 -27.99 -1.36
CA GLN A 237 -3.24 -28.73 -1.43
C GLN A 237 -2.22 -28.17 -0.45
N VAL A 238 -2.11 -26.85 -0.35
CA VAL A 238 -1.22 -26.17 0.60
C VAL A 238 -1.67 -26.44 2.04
N ALA A 239 -2.95 -26.29 2.33
CA ALA A 239 -3.52 -26.56 3.65
C ALA A 239 -3.23 -28.01 4.11
N ALA A 240 -3.47 -28.99 3.24
CA ALA A 240 -3.18 -30.39 3.50
C ALA A 240 -1.69 -30.63 3.74
N LYS A 241 -0.81 -30.00 2.95
CA LYS A 241 0.64 -30.15 3.08
C LYS A 241 1.18 -29.67 4.43
N PHE A 242 0.64 -28.57 4.95
CA PHE A 242 1.10 -27.96 6.20
C PHE A 242 0.21 -28.27 7.41
N GLY A 243 -0.79 -29.16 7.25
CA GLY A 243 -1.70 -29.54 8.33
C GLY A 243 -2.55 -28.38 8.87
N ALA A 244 -2.89 -27.41 8.02
CA ALA A 244 -3.70 -26.26 8.40
C ALA A 244 -5.18 -26.67 8.54
N ASP A 245 -5.89 -26.03 9.48
CA ASP A 245 -7.35 -26.12 9.62
C ASP A 245 -7.99 -25.09 8.66
N HIS A 246 -8.37 -25.58 7.48
CA HIS A 246 -8.76 -24.76 6.34
C HIS A 246 -10.27 -24.65 6.16
N GLN A 247 -10.76 -23.43 5.98
CA GLN A 247 -12.14 -23.15 5.64
C GLN A 247 -12.20 -22.41 4.29
N GLU A 248 -13.17 -22.79 3.46
CA GLU A 248 -13.40 -22.13 2.17
C GLU A 248 -14.88 -21.77 1.97
N ARG A 249 -15.13 -20.75 1.16
CA ARG A 249 -16.47 -20.34 0.74
C ARG A 249 -16.48 -19.94 -0.72
N ILE A 250 -17.48 -20.42 -1.46
CA ILE A 250 -17.71 -19.97 -2.83
C ILE A 250 -18.55 -18.69 -2.80
N VAL A 251 -18.11 -17.68 -3.52
CA VAL A 251 -18.78 -16.38 -3.66
C VAL A 251 -19.26 -16.25 -5.10
N ALA A 252 -20.50 -15.81 -5.27
CA ALA A 252 -21.07 -15.54 -6.58
C ALA A 252 -20.38 -14.31 -7.21
N THR A 253 -20.12 -14.38 -8.51
CA THR A 253 -19.45 -13.28 -9.24
C THR A 253 -20.35 -12.10 -9.52
N ASP A 254 -21.67 -12.23 -9.33
CA ASP A 254 -22.69 -11.20 -9.53
C ASP A 254 -23.23 -10.56 -8.24
N ASP A 255 -22.44 -10.58 -7.16
CA ASP A 255 -22.78 -10.02 -5.84
C ASP A 255 -22.83 -8.47 -5.86
N PHE A 256 -23.59 -7.91 -6.79
CA PHE A 256 -23.78 -6.46 -6.92
C PHE A 256 -24.51 -5.81 -5.73
N ALA A 257 -25.25 -6.58 -4.94
CA ALA A 257 -25.90 -6.09 -3.72
C ALA A 257 -24.91 -5.59 -2.66
N ALA A 258 -23.64 -5.99 -2.76
CA ALA A 258 -22.57 -5.58 -1.87
C ALA A 258 -21.94 -4.23 -2.22
N ILE A 259 -22.22 -3.64 -3.41
CA ILE A 259 -21.54 -2.42 -3.88
C ILE A 259 -21.78 -1.23 -2.95
N ASP A 260 -23.01 -1.03 -2.49
CA ASP A 260 -23.34 0.07 -1.58
C ASP A 260 -22.65 -0.09 -0.23
N GLN A 261 -22.51 -1.32 0.26
CA GLN A 261 -21.77 -1.61 1.49
C GLN A 261 -20.28 -1.35 1.31
N LEU A 262 -19.69 -1.80 0.19
CA LEU A 262 -18.29 -1.49 -0.14
C LEU A 262 -18.07 0.02 -0.25
N ALA A 263 -18.92 0.75 -0.98
CA ALA A 263 -18.83 2.20 -1.09
C ALA A 263 -18.89 2.90 0.28
N ALA A 264 -19.66 2.35 1.22
CA ALA A 264 -19.73 2.86 2.59
C ALA A 264 -18.49 2.53 3.44
N MET A 265 -17.70 1.51 3.10
CA MET A 265 -16.47 1.17 3.81
C MET A 265 -15.32 2.12 3.47
N PHE A 266 -15.23 2.54 2.21
CA PHE A 266 -14.17 3.42 1.77
C PHE A 266 -14.49 4.89 2.07
N ASP A 267 -13.46 5.63 2.43
CA ASP A 267 -13.58 7.07 2.70
C ASP A 267 -13.52 7.92 1.42
N GLU A 268 -12.94 7.36 0.37
CA GLU A 268 -12.67 8.00 -0.90
C GLU A 268 -13.10 7.07 -2.05
N PRO A 269 -13.28 7.58 -3.27
CA PRO A 269 -13.58 6.73 -4.42
C PRO A 269 -12.50 5.65 -4.61
N PHE A 270 -12.94 4.40 -4.76
CA PHE A 270 -12.06 3.24 -4.88
C PHE A 270 -12.65 2.23 -5.87
N ALA A 271 -11.87 1.81 -6.87
CA ALA A 271 -12.33 1.02 -8.01
C ALA A 271 -11.55 -0.28 -8.24
N ASP A 272 -10.81 -0.77 -7.24
CA ASP A 272 -10.17 -2.09 -7.33
C ASP A 272 -11.23 -3.20 -7.24
N ALA A 273 -11.31 -4.00 -8.30
CA ALA A 273 -12.25 -5.12 -8.39
C ALA A 273 -12.02 -6.20 -7.31
N SER A 274 -10.82 -6.27 -6.74
CA SER A 274 -10.52 -7.22 -5.66
C SER A 274 -11.02 -6.78 -4.28
N ALA A 275 -11.62 -5.58 -4.14
CA ALA A 275 -12.18 -5.12 -2.87
C ALA A 275 -13.31 -6.03 -2.37
N LEU A 276 -14.22 -6.44 -3.25
CA LEU A 276 -15.31 -7.36 -2.90
C LEU A 276 -14.80 -8.73 -2.46
N PRO A 277 -13.93 -9.42 -3.22
CA PRO A 277 -13.27 -10.64 -2.75
C PRO A 277 -12.57 -10.50 -1.41
N THR A 278 -11.80 -9.44 -1.20
CA THR A 278 -11.08 -9.20 0.05
C THR A 278 -12.05 -9.04 1.22
N TRP A 279 -13.12 -8.28 1.05
CA TRP A 279 -14.16 -8.16 2.08
C TRP A 279 -14.81 -9.51 2.41
N ARG A 280 -15.15 -10.31 1.40
CA ARG A 280 -15.77 -11.63 1.61
C ARG A 280 -14.85 -12.61 2.35
N VAL A 281 -13.54 -12.60 2.05
CA VAL A 281 -12.60 -13.46 2.79
C VAL A 281 -12.40 -12.97 4.22
N CYS A 282 -12.44 -11.66 4.47
CA CYS A 282 -12.40 -11.09 5.82
C CYS A 282 -13.64 -11.50 6.63
N GLN A 283 -14.85 -11.46 6.03
CA GLN A 283 -16.07 -11.94 6.68
C GLN A 283 -15.96 -13.43 7.05
N LEU A 284 -15.44 -14.26 6.16
CA LEU A 284 -15.22 -15.68 6.42
C LEU A 284 -14.22 -15.90 7.55
N ALA A 285 -13.09 -15.20 7.52
CA ALA A 285 -12.06 -15.29 8.54
C ALA A 285 -12.59 -14.89 9.92
N ARG A 286 -13.42 -13.83 9.97
CA ARG A 286 -13.98 -13.30 11.22
C ARG A 286 -14.86 -14.31 11.99
N GLU A 287 -15.34 -15.34 11.35
CA GLU A 287 -16.08 -16.41 12.01
C GLU A 287 -15.19 -17.25 12.99
N ARG A 288 -13.87 -17.26 12.78
CA ARG A 288 -12.93 -18.12 13.52
C ARG A 288 -11.77 -17.35 14.14
N VAL A 289 -11.32 -16.28 13.50
CA VAL A 289 -10.14 -15.52 13.92
C VAL A 289 -10.44 -14.02 13.98
N THR A 290 -9.64 -13.31 14.77
CA THR A 290 -9.73 -11.85 14.88
C THR A 290 -8.66 -11.15 14.04
N VAL A 291 -7.52 -11.82 13.87
CA VAL A 291 -6.40 -11.33 13.05
C VAL A 291 -6.06 -12.39 12.01
N ALA A 292 -5.80 -11.96 10.77
CA ALA A 292 -5.33 -12.82 9.71
C ALA A 292 -4.08 -12.24 9.04
N LEU A 293 -3.05 -13.06 8.83
CA LEU A 293 -1.91 -12.72 8.00
C LEU A 293 -2.24 -12.95 6.53
N SER A 294 -1.72 -12.09 5.66
CA SER A 294 -1.89 -12.21 4.21
C SER A 294 -0.55 -12.15 3.48
N GLY A 295 -0.57 -12.50 2.19
CA GLY A 295 0.57 -12.34 1.29
C GLY A 295 0.64 -10.97 0.60
N ASP A 296 -0.25 -10.03 0.94
CA ASP A 296 -0.29 -8.71 0.30
C ASP A 296 1.03 -7.95 0.49
N GLY A 297 1.48 -7.26 -0.56
CA GLY A 297 2.76 -6.53 -0.58
C GLY A 297 3.94 -7.34 -1.12
N ALA A 298 3.82 -8.65 -1.29
CA ALA A 298 4.91 -9.49 -1.80
C ALA A 298 5.21 -9.22 -3.28
N ASP A 299 4.20 -9.06 -4.12
CA ASP A 299 4.36 -8.71 -5.54
C ASP A 299 5.12 -7.38 -5.71
N GLU A 300 4.84 -6.39 -4.87
CA GLU A 300 5.52 -5.10 -4.86
C GLU A 300 6.97 -5.24 -4.43
N ALA A 301 7.21 -6.01 -3.35
CA ALA A 301 8.54 -6.20 -2.79
C ALA A 301 9.45 -7.06 -3.69
N PHE A 302 8.90 -8.08 -4.35
CA PHE A 302 9.66 -9.07 -5.12
C PHE A 302 9.52 -8.94 -6.64
N ALA A 303 8.93 -7.85 -7.12
CA ALA A 303 8.68 -7.63 -8.55
C ALA A 303 7.84 -8.76 -9.21
N GLY A 304 6.82 -9.26 -8.51
CA GLY A 304 5.98 -10.37 -8.93
C GLY A 304 5.04 -10.04 -10.09
N TYR A 305 4.73 -8.78 -10.31
CA TYR A 305 3.82 -8.35 -11.37
C TYR A 305 4.41 -8.53 -12.77
N ARG A 306 3.63 -9.12 -13.67
CA ARG A 306 4.00 -9.25 -15.09
C ARG A 306 4.39 -7.93 -15.73
N ARG A 307 3.76 -6.80 -15.35
CA ARG A 307 4.11 -5.47 -15.85
C ARG A 307 5.55 -5.08 -15.54
N GLN A 308 6.08 -5.47 -14.37
CA GLN A 308 7.48 -5.21 -13.98
C GLN A 308 8.46 -6.04 -14.82
N VAL A 309 8.12 -7.29 -15.11
CA VAL A 309 8.89 -8.14 -16.02
C VAL A 309 8.91 -7.54 -17.44
N PHE A 310 7.76 -7.13 -17.96
CA PHE A 310 7.70 -6.45 -19.27
C PHE A 310 8.51 -5.16 -19.29
N HIS A 311 8.37 -4.32 -18.27
CA HIS A 311 9.15 -3.09 -18.13
C HIS A 311 10.65 -3.35 -18.13
N HIS A 312 11.12 -4.39 -17.42
CA HIS A 312 12.52 -4.80 -17.43
C HIS A 312 13.02 -5.12 -18.85
N HIS A 313 12.25 -5.89 -19.61
CA HIS A 313 12.61 -6.21 -21.00
C HIS A 313 12.55 -4.99 -21.94
N GLU A 314 11.57 -4.12 -21.75
CA GLU A 314 11.47 -2.86 -22.49
C GLU A 314 12.66 -1.94 -22.21
N GLU A 315 13.11 -1.82 -20.96
CA GLU A 315 14.31 -1.05 -20.59
C GLU A 315 15.57 -1.59 -21.29
N ARG A 316 15.71 -2.90 -21.38
CA ARG A 316 16.80 -3.51 -22.14
C ARG A 316 16.69 -3.17 -23.64
N ALA A 317 15.50 -3.22 -24.22
CA ALA A 317 15.28 -2.82 -25.60
C ALA A 317 15.57 -1.31 -25.82
N ARG A 318 15.17 -0.46 -24.86
CA ARG A 318 15.45 0.99 -24.88
C ARG A 318 16.96 1.30 -24.84
N SER A 319 17.74 0.50 -24.14
CA SER A 319 19.19 0.69 -24.02
C SER A 319 19.95 0.45 -25.34
N VAL A 320 19.36 -0.28 -26.30
CA VAL A 320 19.98 -0.60 -27.59
C VAL A 320 19.89 0.56 -28.58
N LEU A 321 18.78 1.33 -28.54
CA LEU A 321 18.51 2.40 -29.51
C LEU A 321 18.38 3.77 -28.81
N PRO A 322 19.14 4.80 -29.28
CA PRO A 322 19.00 6.16 -28.77
C PRO A 322 17.57 6.70 -28.92
N ALA A 323 17.12 7.48 -27.95
CA ALA A 323 15.74 8.01 -27.90
C ALA A 323 15.33 8.76 -29.18
N ARG A 324 16.26 9.51 -29.81
CA ARG A 324 16.03 10.27 -31.06
C ARG A 324 15.70 9.39 -32.26
N LEU A 325 16.12 8.13 -32.28
CA LEU A 325 15.78 7.19 -33.37
C LEU A 325 14.58 6.33 -32.94
N ARG A 326 14.54 5.92 -31.70
CA ARG A 326 13.54 5.05 -31.12
C ARG A 326 12.15 5.70 -31.08
N ALA A 327 12.06 6.95 -30.63
CA ALA A 327 10.78 7.63 -30.44
C ALA A 327 9.99 7.79 -31.74
N PRO A 328 10.54 8.33 -32.87
CA PRO A 328 9.80 8.41 -34.11
C PRO A 328 9.51 7.05 -34.75
N LEU A 329 10.47 6.10 -34.67
CA LEU A 329 10.31 4.78 -35.27
C LEU A 329 9.17 3.98 -34.58
N PHE A 330 9.29 3.74 -33.31
CA PHE A 330 8.27 2.98 -32.59
C PHE A 330 6.96 3.74 -32.40
N GLY A 331 7.01 5.09 -32.36
CA GLY A 331 5.80 5.91 -32.32
C GLY A 331 4.99 5.82 -33.61
N ALA A 332 5.64 5.84 -34.75
CA ALA A 332 4.97 5.64 -36.05
C ALA A 332 4.41 4.23 -36.18
N LEU A 333 5.23 3.20 -35.89
CA LEU A 333 4.80 1.80 -35.88
C LEU A 333 3.63 1.56 -34.96
N GLY A 334 3.68 2.07 -33.72
CA GLY A 334 2.64 1.88 -32.71
C GLY A 334 1.33 2.58 -33.08
N ARG A 335 1.38 3.75 -33.70
CA ARG A 335 0.16 4.42 -34.26
C ARG A 335 -0.46 3.64 -35.40
N ALA A 336 0.37 3.15 -36.33
CA ALA A 336 -0.07 2.38 -37.52
C ALA A 336 -0.52 0.95 -37.12
N TRP A 337 -0.03 0.38 -36.01
CA TRP A 337 -0.37 -0.97 -35.63
C TRP A 337 -1.84 -1.10 -35.18
N PRO A 338 -2.60 -2.06 -35.74
CA PRO A 338 -4.00 -2.21 -35.36
C PRO A 338 -4.16 -2.64 -33.89
N LYS A 339 -5.20 -2.16 -33.21
CA LYS A 339 -5.65 -2.71 -31.93
C LYS A 339 -6.45 -3.99 -32.21
N ALA A 340 -5.80 -5.14 -32.07
CA ALA A 340 -6.39 -6.44 -32.39
C ALA A 340 -6.36 -7.34 -31.15
N ASP A 341 -7.26 -7.10 -30.21
CA ASP A 341 -7.31 -7.84 -28.93
C ASP A 341 -7.67 -9.33 -29.11
N TRP A 342 -8.29 -9.68 -30.26
CA TRP A 342 -8.60 -11.05 -30.71
C TRP A 342 -7.39 -11.78 -31.32
N ALA A 343 -6.34 -11.08 -31.73
CA ALA A 343 -5.19 -11.67 -32.39
C ALA A 343 -4.28 -12.47 -31.43
N PRO A 344 -3.47 -13.41 -31.93
CA PRO A 344 -2.43 -14.06 -31.13
C PRO A 344 -1.50 -13.06 -30.45
N ARG A 345 -1.00 -13.41 -29.26
CA ARG A 345 -0.19 -12.53 -28.40
C ARG A 345 0.92 -11.75 -29.10
N PRO A 346 1.72 -12.35 -30.04
CA PRO A 346 2.78 -11.60 -30.75
C PRO A 346 2.26 -10.44 -31.60
N LEU A 347 1.02 -10.53 -32.08
CA LEU A 347 0.40 -9.49 -32.91
C LEU A 347 -0.27 -8.36 -32.10
N ARG A 348 -0.33 -8.48 -30.77
CA ARG A 348 -0.85 -7.44 -29.86
C ARG A 348 0.22 -6.43 -29.47
N ALA A 349 1.09 -6.05 -30.40
CA ALA A 349 2.30 -5.26 -30.12
C ALA A 349 2.07 -3.76 -29.97
N LYS A 350 0.85 -3.24 -30.24
CA LYS A 350 0.57 -1.79 -30.26
C LYS A 350 0.98 -1.08 -28.96
N ALA A 351 0.58 -1.61 -27.82
CA ALA A 351 0.89 -1.02 -26.51
C ALA A 351 2.40 -1.02 -26.24
N THR A 352 3.09 -2.12 -26.52
CA THR A 352 4.55 -2.24 -26.37
C THR A 352 5.30 -1.29 -27.31
N LEU A 353 4.87 -1.16 -28.57
CA LEU A 353 5.48 -0.22 -29.51
C LEU A 353 5.35 1.24 -29.05
N LEU A 354 4.17 1.60 -28.55
CA LEU A 354 3.93 2.95 -28.00
C LEU A 354 4.76 3.17 -26.72
N ALA A 355 4.83 2.19 -25.83
CA ALA A 355 5.66 2.26 -24.62
C ALA A 355 7.16 2.38 -24.98
N LEU A 356 7.64 1.65 -25.98
CA LEU A 356 9.02 1.78 -26.46
C LEU A 356 9.33 3.14 -27.10
N ALA A 357 8.35 3.85 -27.62
CA ALA A 357 8.53 5.20 -28.14
C ALA A 357 8.79 6.25 -27.05
N GLU A 358 8.30 6.01 -25.84
CA GLU A 358 8.36 6.90 -24.69
C GLU A 358 9.61 6.63 -23.81
N SER A 359 9.83 7.45 -22.78
CA SER A 359 10.80 7.11 -21.71
C SER A 359 10.34 5.87 -20.95
N GLY A 360 11.24 5.29 -20.15
CA GLY A 360 10.89 4.11 -19.34
C GLY A 360 9.78 4.39 -18.36
N GLU A 361 9.86 5.53 -17.71
CA GLU A 361 8.88 5.98 -16.73
C GLU A 361 7.51 6.25 -17.37
N GLU A 362 7.48 6.99 -18.49
CA GLU A 362 6.23 7.28 -19.21
C GLU A 362 5.55 6.00 -19.73
N GLY A 363 6.32 5.08 -20.31
CA GLY A 363 5.81 3.79 -20.79
C GLY A 363 5.26 2.92 -19.66
N TYR A 364 5.92 2.89 -18.52
CA TYR A 364 5.46 2.15 -17.33
C TYR A 364 4.16 2.75 -16.76
N VAL A 365 4.14 4.07 -16.58
CA VAL A 365 2.99 4.81 -16.06
C VAL A 365 1.77 4.70 -16.97
N ARG A 366 1.96 4.75 -18.29
CA ARG A 366 0.89 4.46 -19.26
C ARG A 366 0.29 3.07 -19.07
N GLY A 367 1.10 2.07 -18.78
CA GLY A 367 0.65 0.69 -18.53
C GLY A 367 -0.12 0.50 -17.24
N LEU A 368 0.03 1.42 -16.28
CA LEU A 368 -0.70 1.44 -15.01
C LEU A 368 -2.03 2.20 -15.09
N SER A 369 -2.15 3.16 -16.01
CA SER A 369 -3.34 4.01 -16.08
C SER A 369 -4.59 3.20 -16.43
N VAL A 370 -5.60 3.27 -15.56
CA VAL A 370 -6.94 2.69 -15.78
C VAL A 370 -7.63 3.39 -16.93
N THR A 371 -7.56 4.73 -16.95
CA THR A 371 -8.10 5.56 -18.02
C THR A 371 -7.01 6.49 -18.54
N LEU A 372 -6.71 6.40 -19.83
CA LEU A 372 -5.66 7.21 -20.47
C LEU A 372 -6.02 8.71 -20.51
N PRO A 373 -5.04 9.61 -20.50
CA PRO A 373 -5.26 11.08 -20.45
C PRO A 373 -6.23 11.61 -21.51
N GLY A 374 -6.12 11.12 -22.75
CA GLY A 374 -7.01 11.55 -23.83
C GLY A 374 -8.47 11.15 -23.61
N ALA A 375 -8.72 9.99 -23.04
CA ALA A 375 -10.07 9.52 -22.71
C ALA A 375 -10.66 10.34 -21.55
N ARG A 376 -9.87 10.62 -20.49
CA ARG A 376 -10.31 11.46 -19.38
C ARG A 376 -10.67 12.88 -19.84
N ARG A 377 -9.82 13.51 -20.66
CA ARG A 377 -10.08 14.85 -21.20
C ARG A 377 -11.38 14.94 -21.99
N ALA A 378 -11.76 13.89 -22.70
CA ALA A 378 -13.00 13.85 -23.45
C ALA A 378 -14.27 13.82 -22.55
N LEU A 379 -14.11 13.46 -21.26
CA LEU A 379 -15.19 13.45 -20.26
C LEU A 379 -15.34 14.77 -19.52
N TYR A 380 -14.33 15.64 -19.56
CA TYR A 380 -14.29 16.85 -18.74
C TYR A 380 -15.01 18.01 -19.41
N THR A 381 -15.75 18.78 -18.62
CA THR A 381 -16.18 20.11 -19.01
C THR A 381 -15.00 21.10 -19.00
N ASP A 382 -15.11 22.20 -19.75
CA ASP A 382 -14.07 23.24 -19.74
C ASP A 382 -13.83 23.78 -18.34
N ALA A 383 -14.86 23.95 -17.52
CA ALA A 383 -14.77 24.42 -16.15
C ALA A 383 -13.98 23.43 -15.26
N PHE A 384 -14.22 22.12 -15.40
CA PHE A 384 -13.47 21.11 -14.65
C PHE A 384 -12.01 21.06 -15.13
N ALA A 385 -11.77 21.06 -16.43
CA ALA A 385 -10.42 21.08 -17.00
C ALA A 385 -9.61 22.31 -16.52
N ALA A 386 -10.24 23.49 -16.46
CA ALA A 386 -9.62 24.70 -15.91
C ALA A 386 -9.30 24.57 -14.43
N SER A 387 -10.15 23.88 -13.63
CA SER A 387 -9.93 23.68 -12.19
C SER A 387 -8.76 22.79 -11.84
N LEU A 388 -8.23 22.00 -12.79
CA LEU A 388 -7.03 21.18 -12.62
C LEU A 388 -5.74 22.00 -12.61
N ASP A 389 -5.76 23.25 -13.10
CA ASP A 389 -4.58 24.15 -13.15
C ASP A 389 -3.33 23.46 -13.74
N GLY A 390 -3.52 22.73 -14.82
CA GLY A 390 -2.47 21.99 -15.51
C GLY A 390 -2.02 20.70 -14.85
N PHE A 391 -2.59 20.29 -13.72
CA PHE A 391 -2.27 19.04 -13.04
C PHE A 391 -2.57 17.83 -13.94
N ARG A 392 -1.66 16.87 -13.94
CA ARG A 392 -1.77 15.58 -14.61
C ARG A 392 -1.32 14.49 -13.64
N ALA A 393 -2.17 13.51 -13.41
CA ALA A 393 -1.89 12.43 -12.46
C ALA A 393 -0.60 11.64 -12.81
N GLU A 394 -0.30 11.49 -14.09
CA GLU A 394 0.90 10.77 -14.55
C GLU A 394 2.21 11.44 -14.13
N ASP A 395 2.23 12.78 -14.12
CA ASP A 395 3.47 13.54 -13.87
C ASP A 395 3.99 13.30 -12.46
N GLU A 396 3.09 13.07 -11.51
CA GLU A 396 3.44 12.73 -10.12
C GLU A 396 4.16 11.38 -10.04
N LEU A 397 3.59 10.33 -10.62
CA LEU A 397 4.19 8.99 -10.58
C LEU A 397 5.50 8.94 -11.37
N ILE A 398 5.59 9.66 -12.49
CA ILE A 398 6.84 9.83 -13.25
C ILE A 398 7.91 10.51 -12.38
N ALA A 399 7.54 11.54 -11.62
CA ALA A 399 8.46 12.22 -10.72
C ALA A 399 8.96 11.29 -9.59
N ILE A 400 8.07 10.49 -9.00
CA ILE A 400 8.42 9.47 -8.00
C ILE A 400 9.43 8.47 -8.58
N MET A 401 9.17 7.94 -9.79
CA MET A 401 10.08 7.00 -10.44
C MET A 401 11.46 7.62 -10.73
N ARG A 402 11.49 8.88 -11.16
CA ARG A 402 12.75 9.59 -11.42
C ARG A 402 13.56 9.90 -10.16
N ALA A 403 12.88 10.14 -9.06
CA ALA A 403 13.50 10.40 -7.75
C ALA A 403 13.93 9.12 -7.02
N ALA A 404 13.51 7.93 -7.49
CA ALA A 404 13.79 6.66 -6.85
C ALA A 404 15.31 6.44 -6.64
N PRO A 405 15.74 6.01 -5.44
CA PRO A 405 17.15 5.73 -5.13
C PRO A 405 17.60 4.40 -5.74
N GLY A 406 17.58 4.29 -7.06
CA GLY A 406 17.94 3.09 -7.81
C GLY A 406 18.37 3.46 -9.24
N ARG A 407 19.30 2.68 -9.82
CA ARG A 407 19.84 2.97 -11.16
C ARG A 407 19.14 2.22 -12.28
N ARG A 408 18.47 1.11 -11.98
CA ARG A 408 17.82 0.26 -12.98
C ARG A 408 16.34 0.63 -13.13
N GLY A 409 15.79 0.44 -14.32
CA GLY A 409 14.36 0.67 -14.55
C GLY A 409 13.47 -0.16 -13.64
N LEU A 410 13.89 -1.41 -13.33
CA LEU A 410 13.16 -2.27 -12.37
C LEU A 410 13.15 -1.69 -10.96
N ASP A 411 14.28 -1.13 -10.46
CA ASP A 411 14.36 -0.51 -9.13
C ASP A 411 13.35 0.65 -9.01
N ARG A 412 13.24 1.46 -10.07
CA ARG A 412 12.28 2.58 -10.15
C ARG A 412 10.84 2.10 -10.17
N ALA A 413 10.56 1.02 -10.91
CA ALA A 413 9.23 0.41 -10.96
C ALA A 413 8.82 -0.21 -9.62
N GLN A 414 9.74 -0.89 -8.92
CA GLN A 414 9.49 -1.42 -7.58
C GLN A 414 9.33 -0.29 -6.54
N TYR A 415 10.16 0.76 -6.62
CA TYR A 415 10.01 1.92 -5.75
C TYR A 415 8.62 2.56 -5.91
N ALA A 416 8.17 2.77 -7.15
CA ALA A 416 6.83 3.27 -7.44
C ALA A 416 5.73 2.32 -6.95
N ALA A 417 5.92 1.01 -7.08
CA ALA A 417 4.97 0.02 -6.56
C ALA A 417 4.85 0.09 -5.04
N LEU A 418 5.98 0.19 -4.31
CA LEU A 418 6.01 0.20 -2.84
C LEU A 418 5.61 1.54 -2.21
N THR A 419 5.84 2.68 -2.90
CA THR A 419 5.61 4.02 -2.32
C THR A 419 4.35 4.71 -2.84
N PHE A 420 3.79 4.27 -3.95
CA PHE A 420 2.61 4.87 -4.55
C PHE A 420 1.45 3.88 -4.69
N TRP A 421 1.69 2.73 -5.34
CA TRP A 421 0.65 1.73 -5.60
C TRP A 421 0.23 1.01 -4.31
N MET A 422 1.18 0.44 -3.58
CA MET A 422 0.89 -0.35 -2.38
C MET A 422 0.13 0.42 -1.30
N PRO A 423 0.55 1.63 -0.87
CA PRO A 423 -0.21 2.37 0.15
C PRO A 423 -1.57 2.86 -0.36
N GLY A 424 -1.66 3.31 -1.62
CA GLY A 424 -2.89 3.90 -2.16
C GLY A 424 -3.96 2.90 -2.54
N ASP A 425 -3.57 1.72 -3.00
CA ASP A 425 -4.46 0.66 -3.48
C ASP A 425 -4.49 -0.53 -2.52
N ILE A 426 -3.42 -1.32 -2.46
CA ILE A 426 -3.40 -2.62 -1.78
C ILE A 426 -3.67 -2.49 -0.27
N LEU A 427 -2.90 -1.64 0.42
CA LEU A 427 -3.04 -1.48 1.88
C LEU A 427 -4.34 -0.76 2.26
N THR A 428 -4.77 0.22 1.45
CA THR A 428 -6.08 0.87 1.63
C THR A 428 -7.22 -0.14 1.52
N LYS A 429 -7.18 -1.02 0.52
CA LYS A 429 -8.16 -2.09 0.37
C LYS A 429 -8.20 -2.98 1.61
N VAL A 430 -7.07 -3.53 2.01
CA VAL A 430 -6.99 -4.45 3.15
C VAL A 430 -7.47 -3.76 4.43
N ASP A 431 -7.02 -2.55 4.72
CA ASP A 431 -7.40 -1.81 5.93
C ASP A 431 -8.91 -1.48 5.98
N ARG A 432 -9.55 -1.22 4.81
CA ARG A 432 -10.97 -0.85 4.75
C ARG A 432 -11.93 -2.03 4.72
N THR A 433 -11.49 -3.19 4.28
CA THR A 433 -12.34 -4.39 4.15
C THR A 433 -12.16 -5.41 5.26
N SER A 434 -11.19 -5.21 6.16
CA SER A 434 -10.90 -6.09 7.31
C SER A 434 -11.67 -5.74 8.60
#